data_8b9a3e24291546e539173bdb2830ddf9
#
_entry.id   8b9a3e24291546e539173bdb2830ddf9
#
_cell.length_a   1.000
_cell.length_b   1.000
_cell.length_c   1.000
_cell.angle_alpha   90.00
_cell.angle_beta   90.00
_cell.angle_gamma   90.00
#
_symmetry.space_group_name_H-M   'P 1'
#
loop_
_entity.id
_entity.type
_entity.pdbx_description
1 polymer ?
#
loop_
_entity_poly.entity_id
_entity_poly.type
_entity_poly.pdbx_seq_one_letter_code
_entity_poly.pdbx_strand_id
1 'polypeptide(L)'
;MLSFQLLFSLFVIALIIALISGLLFLAPVMPMRYIKLHLYILVMPVLFAVIGFFGIHGQHVLGPFKIDRLSWLLAGFVMALGFIIQKFSMRYLLGDHHYRHYFPLFTAITSFASLAWMSEDLRLMALCWGMTLLCLTLLMNVNRFWKVPRESAKLSSMTFLCGWLAFVGAIVSIYIATGEWRVPQHIAHLTWSLLTNVLLVLAVMIPAAQFPFHRWLIESVTAPTPVSAIMHAGIVNAGGVILTRFAPIFDNGFALSLLLILSSISVLLGSGISLVQVDYKRQLVGSTMSQMGFMLVQCALGVYSAAIIHLILHGIFKATLFLQSGSIVKRFNIPKQASAKDAYGWIVMGRVLAIIVAFLFWMSSDRSAYEVLSALILAWSLLVSWNQMVAFSKGRMARLVGMILISIVTFIYIITHNYFYDVLQNITTHATTPPTISVIISVVILIFGSLLSIWVARHRYSKTFAVLYVWLVNLGEARSKAIESHPNYLKKYL
;
A
#
# COMPACT_ATOMS: atom_id res chain seq x y z
N MET A 1 -20.42 -12.48 26.78
CA MET A 1 -19.39 -11.79 25.97
C MET A 1 -18.02 -12.22 26.48
N LEU A 2 -17.11 -12.66 25.58
CA LEU A 2 -15.72 -12.90 25.94
C LEU A 2 -15.10 -11.58 26.43
N SER A 3 -14.34 -11.62 27.54
CA SER A 3 -13.63 -10.42 28.00
C SER A 3 -12.59 -10.04 26.93
N PHE A 4 -12.32 -8.75 26.75
CA PHE A 4 -11.32 -8.28 25.77
C PHE A 4 -9.94 -8.89 26.01
N GLN A 5 -9.59 -9.14 27.27
CA GLN A 5 -8.35 -9.79 27.69
C GLN A 5 -8.26 -11.23 27.19
N LEU A 6 -9.32 -12.00 27.38
CA LEU A 6 -9.38 -13.39 26.92
C LEU A 6 -9.30 -13.48 25.40
N LEU A 7 -10.04 -12.64 24.69
CA LEU A 7 -10.02 -12.63 23.21
C LEU A 7 -8.64 -12.25 22.66
N PHE A 8 -8.00 -11.24 23.25
CA PHE A 8 -6.64 -10.85 22.86
C PHE A 8 -5.62 -11.95 23.16
N SER A 9 -5.72 -12.60 24.32
CA SER A 9 -4.86 -13.73 24.67
C SER A 9 -5.02 -14.90 23.70
N LEU A 10 -6.25 -15.23 23.30
CA LEU A 10 -6.54 -16.26 22.30
C LEU A 10 -5.97 -15.89 20.93
N PHE A 11 -6.06 -14.62 20.53
CA PHE A 11 -5.45 -14.12 19.29
C PHE A 11 -3.93 -14.28 19.30
N VAL A 12 -3.25 -13.88 20.39
CA VAL A 12 -1.80 -14.01 20.51
C VAL A 12 -1.37 -15.49 20.53
N ILE A 13 -2.09 -16.34 21.25
CA ILE A 13 -1.85 -17.79 21.25
C ILE A 13 -2.00 -18.37 19.85
N ALA A 14 -3.03 -17.96 19.11
CA ALA A 14 -3.24 -18.41 17.74
C ALA A 14 -2.11 -17.93 16.80
N LEU A 15 -1.57 -16.72 16.98
CA LEU A 15 -0.38 -16.25 16.25
C LEU A 15 0.85 -17.10 16.57
N ILE A 16 1.09 -17.43 17.84
CA ILE A 16 2.22 -18.27 18.26
C ILE A 16 2.09 -19.67 17.64
N ILE A 17 0.92 -20.27 17.71
CA ILE A 17 0.64 -21.59 17.11
C ILE A 17 0.87 -21.54 15.59
N ALA A 18 0.43 -20.47 14.92
CA ALA A 18 0.65 -20.30 13.49
C ALA A 18 2.14 -20.16 13.15
N LEU A 19 2.92 -19.41 13.93
CA LEU A 19 4.37 -19.28 13.77
C LEU A 19 5.08 -20.62 13.97
N ILE A 20 4.76 -21.34 15.05
CA ILE A 20 5.32 -22.68 15.31
C ILE A 20 4.97 -23.64 14.17
N SER A 21 3.72 -23.63 13.72
CA SER A 21 3.26 -24.47 12.61
C SER A 21 4.02 -24.13 11.30
N GLY A 22 4.27 -22.86 11.02
CA GLY A 22 5.07 -22.44 9.88
C GLY A 22 6.52 -22.92 9.98
N LEU A 23 7.15 -22.80 11.16
CA LEU A 23 8.50 -23.25 11.40
C LEU A 23 8.62 -24.79 11.31
N LEU A 24 7.65 -25.53 11.83
CA LEU A 24 7.61 -26.99 11.73
C LEU A 24 7.61 -27.45 10.27
N PHE A 25 7.04 -26.69 9.34
CA PHE A 25 7.04 -27.03 7.92
C PHE A 25 8.44 -26.97 7.27
N LEU A 26 9.42 -26.31 7.91
CA LEU A 26 10.83 -26.36 7.47
C LEU A 26 11.45 -27.74 7.65
N ALA A 27 10.98 -28.52 8.63
CA ALA A 27 11.52 -29.82 8.92
C ALA A 27 11.31 -30.79 7.73
N PRO A 28 12.35 -31.44 7.19
CA PRO A 28 12.22 -32.36 6.05
C PRO A 28 11.26 -33.52 6.30
N VAL A 29 11.11 -33.91 7.57
CA VAL A 29 10.24 -35.02 8.02
C VAL A 29 8.76 -34.68 7.80
N MET A 30 8.38 -33.39 7.81
CA MET A 30 6.97 -33.00 7.63
C MET A 30 6.49 -33.30 6.21
N PRO A 31 5.35 -34.00 6.05
CA PRO A 31 4.81 -34.27 4.72
C PRO A 31 4.31 -32.99 4.05
N MET A 32 4.38 -32.92 2.72
CA MET A 32 3.89 -31.75 1.97
C MET A 32 2.40 -31.45 2.20
N ARG A 33 1.62 -32.46 2.59
CA ARG A 33 0.19 -32.30 2.93
C ARG A 33 -0.03 -31.47 4.19
N TYR A 34 0.98 -31.35 5.07
CA TYR A 34 0.95 -30.54 6.30
C TYR A 34 0.60 -29.08 6.03
N ILE A 35 0.93 -28.55 4.84
CA ILE A 35 0.58 -27.18 4.47
C ILE A 35 -0.93 -26.89 4.55
N LYS A 36 -1.79 -27.89 4.31
CA LYS A 36 -3.24 -27.72 4.45
C LYS A 36 -3.64 -27.48 5.91
N LEU A 37 -3.03 -28.23 6.83
CA LEU A 37 -3.24 -28.03 8.27
C LEU A 37 -2.75 -26.64 8.71
N HIS A 38 -1.57 -26.25 8.27
CA HIS A 38 -1.03 -24.90 8.52
C HIS A 38 -1.99 -23.80 8.05
N LEU A 39 -2.59 -23.92 6.87
CA LEU A 39 -3.59 -22.97 6.38
C LEU A 39 -4.85 -22.93 7.25
N TYR A 40 -5.33 -24.05 7.78
CA TYR A 40 -6.45 -24.06 8.75
C TYR A 40 -6.08 -23.35 10.05
N ILE A 41 -4.86 -23.54 10.55
CA ILE A 41 -4.36 -22.83 11.74
C ILE A 41 -4.35 -21.31 11.49
N LEU A 42 -3.97 -20.84 10.31
CA LEU A 42 -3.96 -19.41 9.96
C LEU A 42 -5.36 -18.77 9.94
N VAL A 43 -6.43 -19.55 9.82
CA VAL A 43 -7.80 -19.02 9.89
C VAL A 43 -8.14 -18.55 11.30
N MET A 44 -7.58 -19.19 12.34
CA MET A 44 -7.92 -18.87 13.74
C MET A 44 -7.62 -17.41 14.13
N PRO A 45 -6.40 -16.85 13.93
CA PRO A 45 -6.17 -15.44 14.24
C PRO A 45 -7.03 -14.49 13.40
N VAL A 46 -7.41 -14.85 12.17
CA VAL A 46 -8.36 -14.06 11.36
C VAL A 46 -9.72 -14.02 12.05
N LEU A 47 -10.24 -15.16 12.49
CA LEU A 47 -11.54 -15.23 13.18
C LEU A 47 -11.54 -14.42 14.47
N PHE A 48 -10.50 -14.55 15.31
CA PHE A 48 -10.40 -13.76 16.53
C PHE A 48 -10.30 -12.25 16.25
N ALA A 49 -9.59 -11.84 15.20
CA ALA A 49 -9.51 -10.45 14.83
C ALA A 49 -10.88 -9.91 14.35
N VAL A 50 -11.65 -10.69 13.59
CA VAL A 50 -13.01 -10.32 13.16
C VAL A 50 -13.94 -10.21 14.36
N ILE A 51 -13.91 -11.19 15.28
CA ILE A 51 -14.71 -11.14 16.51
C ILE A 51 -14.34 -9.91 17.35
N GLY A 52 -13.02 -9.58 17.44
CA GLY A 52 -12.53 -8.41 18.15
C GLY A 52 -13.03 -7.10 17.56
N PHE A 53 -13.01 -6.99 16.24
CA PHE A 53 -13.47 -5.79 15.53
C PHE A 53 -14.95 -5.46 15.79
N PHE A 54 -15.83 -6.48 15.78
CA PHE A 54 -17.26 -6.30 15.99
C PHE A 54 -17.66 -6.31 17.48
N GLY A 55 -16.93 -7.05 18.32
CA GLY A 55 -17.31 -7.30 19.69
C GLY A 55 -16.72 -6.34 20.73
N ILE A 56 -15.63 -5.63 20.40
CA ILE A 56 -14.93 -4.75 21.34
C ILE A 56 -15.16 -3.29 20.93
N HIS A 57 -15.64 -2.50 21.90
CA HIS A 57 -15.86 -1.07 21.75
C HIS A 57 -14.93 -0.30 22.69
N GLY A 58 -14.48 0.88 22.25
CA GLY A 58 -13.57 1.72 23.03
C GLY A 58 -12.08 1.36 22.84
N GLN A 59 -11.25 1.99 23.66
CA GLN A 59 -9.80 1.78 23.67
C GLN A 59 -9.40 1.10 24.97
N HIS A 60 -8.68 0.02 24.88
CA HIS A 60 -8.17 -0.73 26.02
C HIS A 60 -6.65 -0.89 25.89
N VAL A 61 -5.95 -0.74 26.99
CA VAL A 61 -4.50 -0.98 27.07
C VAL A 61 -4.25 -2.23 27.90
N LEU A 62 -3.51 -3.18 27.34
CA LEU A 62 -3.12 -4.41 28.03
C LEU A 62 -1.61 -4.60 27.92
N GLY A 63 -0.89 -4.23 28.98
CA GLY A 63 0.56 -4.22 28.98
C GLY A 63 1.13 -3.32 27.89
N PRO A 64 1.94 -3.85 26.94
CA PRO A 64 2.52 -3.10 25.86
C PRO A 64 1.60 -2.95 24.63
N PHE A 65 0.33 -3.38 24.71
CA PHE A 65 -0.60 -3.40 23.59
C PHE A 65 -1.77 -2.44 23.77
N LYS A 66 -2.15 -1.81 22.65
CA LYS A 66 -3.36 -0.99 22.49
C LYS A 66 -4.38 -1.76 21.68
N ILE A 67 -5.53 -2.03 22.31
CA ILE A 67 -6.60 -2.83 21.73
C ILE A 67 -7.77 -1.91 21.45
N ASP A 68 -7.90 -1.50 20.20
CA ASP A 68 -8.99 -0.69 19.67
C ASP A 68 -9.53 -1.29 18.36
N ARG A 69 -10.61 -0.74 17.83
CA ARG A 69 -11.18 -1.21 16.55
C ARG A 69 -10.18 -1.13 15.40
N LEU A 70 -9.31 -0.11 15.37
CA LEU A 70 -8.27 0.02 14.35
C LEU A 70 -7.25 -1.12 14.45
N SER A 71 -6.81 -1.48 15.67
CA SER A 71 -5.90 -2.61 15.90
C SER A 71 -6.48 -3.91 15.34
N TRP A 72 -7.74 -4.22 15.68
CA TRP A 72 -8.41 -5.44 15.21
C TRP A 72 -8.62 -5.45 13.70
N LEU A 73 -9.01 -4.30 13.13
CA LEU A 73 -9.18 -4.14 11.67
C LEU A 73 -7.89 -4.43 10.93
N LEU A 74 -6.79 -3.81 11.36
CA LEU A 74 -5.48 -3.97 10.71
C LEU A 74 -4.93 -5.39 10.90
N ALA A 75 -5.03 -5.96 12.09
CA ALA A 75 -4.62 -7.34 12.35
C ALA A 75 -5.43 -8.33 11.50
N GLY A 76 -6.75 -8.17 11.46
CA GLY A 76 -7.64 -9.01 10.64
C GLY A 76 -7.32 -8.90 9.15
N PHE A 77 -7.10 -7.69 8.65
CA PHE A 77 -6.73 -7.44 7.25
C PHE A 77 -5.39 -8.10 6.89
N VAL A 78 -4.34 -7.89 7.70
CA VAL A 78 -3.00 -8.43 7.44
C VAL A 78 -3.01 -9.95 7.49
N MET A 79 -3.69 -10.55 8.47
CA MET A 79 -3.78 -12.01 8.61
C MET A 79 -4.62 -12.64 7.49
N ALA A 80 -5.73 -12.03 7.10
CA ALA A 80 -6.54 -12.48 5.97
C ALA A 80 -5.78 -12.42 4.64
N LEU A 81 -5.03 -11.33 4.41
CA LEU A 81 -4.15 -11.19 3.26
C LEU A 81 -3.08 -12.29 3.24
N GLY A 82 -2.43 -12.54 4.38
CA GLY A 82 -1.44 -13.61 4.53
C GLY A 82 -2.02 -15.00 4.24
N PHE A 83 -3.22 -15.29 4.71
CA PHE A 83 -3.93 -16.54 4.43
C PHE A 83 -4.20 -16.71 2.93
N ILE A 84 -4.74 -15.67 2.26
CA ILE A 84 -5.05 -15.72 0.82
C ILE A 84 -3.78 -15.94 0.00
N ILE A 85 -2.71 -15.21 0.31
CA ILE A 85 -1.42 -15.32 -0.38
C ILE A 85 -0.83 -16.71 -0.18
N GLN A 86 -0.84 -17.25 1.02
CA GLN A 86 -0.31 -18.59 1.28
C GLN A 86 -1.14 -19.69 0.62
N LYS A 87 -2.47 -19.56 0.61
CA LYS A 87 -3.36 -20.47 -0.12
C LYS A 87 -3.06 -20.48 -1.63
N PHE A 88 -2.80 -19.33 -2.22
CA PHE A 88 -2.37 -19.21 -3.61
C PHE A 88 -0.96 -19.83 -3.81
N SER A 89 -0.03 -19.53 -2.91
CA SER A 89 1.36 -19.99 -2.96
C SER A 89 1.48 -21.50 -2.93
N MET A 90 0.56 -22.19 -2.27
CA MET A 90 0.53 -23.65 -2.19
C MET A 90 0.54 -24.32 -3.58
N ARG A 91 -0.10 -23.69 -4.57
CA ARG A 91 -0.12 -24.17 -5.96
C ARG A 91 0.92 -23.50 -6.83
N TYR A 92 1.10 -22.18 -6.66
CA TYR A 92 1.97 -21.37 -7.51
C TYR A 92 3.45 -21.72 -7.34
N LEU A 93 3.89 -21.97 -6.11
CA LEU A 93 5.30 -22.31 -5.81
C LEU A 93 5.58 -23.82 -5.86
N LEU A 94 4.59 -24.65 -6.22
CA LEU A 94 4.79 -26.10 -6.27
C LEU A 94 5.86 -26.45 -7.29
N GLY A 95 6.91 -27.16 -6.85
CA GLY A 95 8.08 -27.48 -7.67
C GLY A 95 9.28 -26.54 -7.45
N ASP A 96 9.11 -25.42 -6.73
CA ASP A 96 10.25 -24.59 -6.33
C ASP A 96 11.11 -25.34 -5.30
N HIS A 97 12.45 -25.30 -5.50
CA HIS A 97 13.40 -25.95 -4.60
C HIS A 97 13.31 -25.45 -3.15
N HIS A 98 12.97 -24.19 -2.98
CA HIS A 98 12.83 -23.53 -1.67
C HIS A 98 11.37 -23.45 -1.19
N TYR A 99 10.47 -24.27 -1.73
CA TYR A 99 9.03 -24.24 -1.44
C TYR A 99 8.70 -24.09 0.06
N ARG A 100 9.38 -24.84 0.92
CA ARG A 100 9.12 -24.86 2.37
C ARG A 100 9.51 -23.57 3.08
N HIS A 101 10.46 -22.80 2.54
CA HIS A 101 10.96 -21.57 3.18
C HIS A 101 10.01 -20.38 3.03
N TYR A 102 9.10 -20.40 2.06
CA TYR A 102 8.17 -19.29 1.83
C TYR A 102 7.13 -19.17 2.94
N PHE A 103 6.54 -20.29 3.40
CA PHE A 103 5.39 -20.27 4.32
C PHE A 103 5.71 -19.73 5.72
N PRO A 104 6.80 -20.15 6.40
CA PRO A 104 7.16 -19.57 7.69
C PRO A 104 7.47 -18.07 7.58
N LEU A 105 8.09 -17.63 6.49
CA LEU A 105 8.38 -16.20 6.26
C LEU A 105 7.10 -15.40 6.01
N PHE A 106 6.14 -15.91 5.23
CA PHE A 106 4.83 -15.28 5.07
C PHE A 106 4.09 -15.17 6.40
N THR A 107 4.09 -16.26 7.20
CA THR A 107 3.45 -16.26 8.51
C THR A 107 4.13 -15.28 9.47
N ALA A 108 5.47 -15.22 9.48
CA ALA A 108 6.22 -14.30 10.32
C ALA A 108 5.94 -12.83 9.93
N ILE A 109 5.94 -12.49 8.63
CA ILE A 109 5.61 -11.14 8.16
C ILE A 109 4.23 -10.70 8.68
N THR A 110 3.22 -11.53 8.52
CA THR A 110 1.84 -11.17 8.91
C THR A 110 1.66 -11.13 10.42
N SER A 111 2.29 -12.04 11.17
CA SER A 111 2.22 -12.06 12.62
C SER A 111 2.94 -10.85 13.24
N PHE A 112 4.17 -10.56 12.81
CA PHE A 112 4.91 -9.40 13.32
C PHE A 112 4.24 -8.08 12.92
N ALA A 113 3.73 -7.95 11.69
CA ALA A 113 2.99 -6.77 11.28
C ALA A 113 1.73 -6.57 12.14
N SER A 114 0.95 -7.64 12.41
CA SER A 114 -0.22 -7.56 13.28
C SER A 114 0.14 -7.11 14.70
N LEU A 115 1.21 -7.63 15.28
CA LEU A 115 1.69 -7.23 16.61
C LEU A 115 2.21 -5.79 16.61
N ALA A 116 2.90 -5.36 15.55
CA ALA A 116 3.36 -3.97 15.42
C ALA A 116 2.19 -2.98 15.47
N TRP A 117 1.11 -3.26 14.73
CA TRP A 117 -0.06 -2.38 14.66
C TRP A 117 -0.95 -2.40 15.91
N MET A 118 -0.80 -3.43 16.77
CA MET A 118 -1.46 -3.52 18.07
C MET A 118 -0.58 -2.99 19.21
N SER A 119 0.68 -2.63 18.96
CA SER A 119 1.61 -2.19 20.01
C SER A 119 1.31 -0.75 20.46
N GLU A 120 1.25 -0.54 21.78
CA GLU A 120 1.27 0.78 22.45
C GLU A 120 2.70 1.19 22.77
N ASP A 121 3.54 0.22 23.18
CA ASP A 121 4.96 0.45 23.44
C ASP A 121 5.72 0.61 22.14
N LEU A 122 6.37 1.77 21.97
CA LEU A 122 7.09 2.12 20.76
C LEU A 122 8.29 1.21 20.47
N ARG A 123 8.93 0.64 21.52
CA ARG A 123 10.04 -0.31 21.37
C ARG A 123 9.54 -1.62 20.75
N LEU A 124 8.40 -2.11 21.24
CA LEU A 124 7.77 -3.32 20.68
C LEU A 124 7.30 -3.09 19.26
N MET A 125 6.71 -1.91 18.97
CA MET A 125 6.31 -1.52 17.62
C MET A 125 7.52 -1.51 16.67
N ALA A 126 8.64 -0.88 17.08
CA ALA A 126 9.86 -0.83 16.27
C ALA A 126 10.46 -2.22 16.05
N LEU A 127 10.50 -3.07 17.09
CA LEU A 127 10.99 -4.44 16.97
C LEU A 127 10.15 -5.26 16.00
N CYS A 128 8.84 -5.28 16.19
CA CYS A 128 7.93 -6.05 15.33
C CYS A 128 7.93 -5.54 13.89
N TRP A 129 7.96 -4.21 13.69
CA TRP A 129 8.09 -3.65 12.35
C TRP A 129 9.43 -4.00 11.69
N GLY A 130 10.54 -3.90 12.43
CA GLY A 130 11.86 -4.32 11.96
C GLY A 130 11.91 -5.80 11.56
N MET A 131 11.30 -6.67 12.38
CA MET A 131 11.19 -8.10 12.06
C MET A 131 10.34 -8.35 10.81
N THR A 132 9.29 -7.57 10.59
CA THR A 132 8.48 -7.64 9.37
C THR A 132 9.32 -7.32 8.13
N LEU A 133 10.11 -6.24 8.16
CA LEU A 133 11.01 -5.83 7.07
C LEU A 133 12.15 -6.83 6.86
N LEU A 134 12.71 -7.38 7.93
CA LEU A 134 13.73 -8.43 7.85
C LEU A 134 13.18 -9.70 7.19
N CYS A 135 12.02 -10.19 7.62
CA CYS A 135 11.39 -11.36 7.02
C CYS A 135 11.07 -11.14 5.53
N LEU A 136 10.64 -9.94 5.14
CA LEU A 136 10.48 -9.61 3.72
C LEU A 136 11.79 -9.67 2.95
N THR A 137 12.87 -9.11 3.51
CA THR A 137 14.19 -9.18 2.89
C THR A 137 14.66 -10.63 2.69
N LEU A 138 14.45 -11.47 3.71
CA LEU A 138 14.75 -12.90 3.63
C LEU A 138 13.91 -13.60 2.56
N LEU A 139 12.63 -13.23 2.46
CA LEU A 139 11.71 -13.77 1.47
C LEU A 139 12.13 -13.41 0.03
N MET A 140 12.60 -12.18 -0.20
CA MET A 140 13.15 -11.75 -1.49
C MET A 140 14.46 -12.46 -1.82
N ASN A 141 15.26 -12.83 -0.80
CA ASN A 141 16.55 -13.48 -0.92
C ASN A 141 16.48 -15.02 -0.92
N VAL A 142 15.30 -15.62 -0.96
CA VAL A 142 15.15 -17.09 -0.95
C VAL A 142 15.93 -17.72 -2.10
N ASN A 143 15.90 -17.12 -3.29
CA ASN A 143 16.66 -17.58 -4.47
C ASN A 143 18.03 -16.90 -4.58
N ARG A 144 18.80 -16.85 -3.49
CA ARG A 144 20.08 -16.14 -3.34
C ARG A 144 21.20 -16.59 -4.32
N PHE A 145 21.07 -17.76 -4.92
CA PHE A 145 22.04 -18.27 -5.90
C PHE A 145 22.00 -17.50 -7.22
N TRP A 146 20.86 -16.84 -7.52
CA TRP A 146 20.73 -15.98 -8.67
C TRP A 146 21.19 -14.56 -8.32
N LYS A 147 21.96 -13.94 -9.23
CA LYS A 147 22.54 -12.62 -9.01
C LYS A 147 21.48 -11.54 -8.90
N VAL A 148 20.48 -11.53 -9.81
CA VAL A 148 19.47 -10.48 -9.87
C VAL A 148 18.58 -10.44 -8.62
N PRO A 149 17.96 -11.55 -8.13
CA PRO A 149 17.23 -11.56 -6.87
C PRO A 149 18.11 -11.16 -5.68
N ARG A 150 19.36 -11.57 -5.62
CA ARG A 150 20.29 -11.23 -4.53
C ARG A 150 20.60 -9.73 -4.49
N GLU A 151 20.85 -9.10 -5.63
CA GLU A 151 21.09 -7.65 -5.71
C GLU A 151 19.84 -6.85 -5.37
N SER A 152 18.66 -7.27 -5.84
CA SER A 152 17.37 -6.69 -5.47
C SER A 152 17.11 -6.81 -3.96
N ALA A 153 17.35 -7.97 -3.36
CA ALA A 153 17.19 -8.15 -1.91
C ALA A 153 18.18 -7.28 -1.12
N LYS A 154 19.44 -7.14 -1.58
CA LYS A 154 20.45 -6.27 -0.98
C LYS A 154 20.02 -4.79 -1.00
N LEU A 155 19.56 -4.31 -2.15
CA LEU A 155 19.06 -2.93 -2.28
C LEU A 155 17.86 -2.69 -1.35
N SER A 156 16.91 -3.60 -1.36
CA SER A 156 15.72 -3.52 -0.50
C SER A 156 16.09 -3.55 0.98
N SER A 157 17.04 -4.42 1.40
CA SER A 157 17.47 -4.50 2.80
C SER A 157 18.14 -3.21 3.27
N MET A 158 19.00 -2.59 2.46
CA MET A 158 19.62 -1.31 2.78
C MET A 158 18.56 -0.20 2.90
N THR A 159 17.62 -0.16 1.97
CA THR A 159 16.54 0.83 1.97
C THR A 159 15.63 0.65 3.19
N PHE A 160 15.25 -0.58 3.52
CA PHE A 160 14.45 -0.87 4.71
C PHE A 160 15.17 -0.56 6.00
N LEU A 161 16.48 -0.85 6.08
CA LEU A 161 17.29 -0.49 7.22
C LEU A 161 17.31 1.02 7.43
N CYS A 162 17.49 1.82 6.37
CA CYS A 162 17.43 3.29 6.47
C CYS A 162 16.07 3.77 6.97
N GLY A 163 14.96 3.23 6.43
CA GLY A 163 13.61 3.57 6.87
C GLY A 163 13.34 3.15 8.32
N TRP A 164 13.81 1.97 8.72
CA TRP A 164 13.68 1.48 10.08
C TRP A 164 14.53 2.31 11.07
N LEU A 165 15.76 2.67 10.71
CA LEU A 165 16.60 3.55 11.53
C LEU A 165 15.99 4.95 11.70
N ALA A 166 15.37 5.51 10.66
CA ALA A 166 14.61 6.75 10.77
C ALA A 166 13.43 6.59 11.75
N PHE A 167 12.72 5.45 11.71
CA PHE A 167 11.63 5.17 12.64
C PHE A 167 12.14 5.03 14.09
N VAL A 168 13.22 4.29 14.31
CA VAL A 168 13.85 4.16 15.64
C VAL A 168 14.33 5.54 16.12
N GLY A 169 14.94 6.35 15.25
CA GLY A 169 15.35 7.70 15.58
C GLY A 169 14.18 8.60 16.01
N ALA A 170 13.02 8.48 15.34
CA ALA A 170 11.79 9.17 15.75
C ALA A 170 11.33 8.74 17.15
N ILE A 171 11.35 7.43 17.43
CA ILE A 171 10.96 6.89 18.74
C ILE A 171 11.93 7.35 19.84
N VAL A 172 13.23 7.33 19.57
CA VAL A 172 14.25 7.82 20.53
C VAL A 172 14.08 9.31 20.78
N SER A 173 13.79 10.11 19.75
CA SER A 173 13.54 11.55 19.94
C SER A 173 12.29 11.82 20.77
N ILE A 174 11.23 10.99 20.65
CA ILE A 174 10.05 11.06 21.53
C ILE A 174 10.46 10.78 22.97
N TYR A 175 11.20 9.70 23.21
CA TYR A 175 11.64 9.33 24.53
C TYR A 175 12.50 10.43 25.19
N ILE A 176 13.44 11.02 24.44
CA ILE A 176 14.28 12.11 24.96
C ILE A 176 13.42 13.34 25.30
N ALA A 177 12.39 13.62 24.51
CA ALA A 177 11.52 14.77 24.70
C ALA A 177 10.51 14.60 25.84
N THR A 178 10.07 13.37 26.14
CA THR A 178 8.92 13.11 27.03
C THR A 178 9.22 12.17 28.19
N GLY A 179 10.30 11.39 28.11
CA GLY A 179 10.63 10.34 29.07
C GLY A 179 9.78 9.04 28.94
N GLU A 180 8.87 8.97 27.95
CA GLU A 180 7.96 7.84 27.81
C GLU A 180 8.15 7.08 26.48
N TRP A 181 7.92 5.76 26.52
CA TRP A 181 7.95 4.89 25.34
C TRP A 181 6.55 4.70 24.71
N ARG A 182 5.71 5.75 24.78
CA ARG A 182 4.36 5.78 24.19
C ARG A 182 4.22 7.04 23.34
N VAL A 183 3.26 7.04 22.44
CA VAL A 183 2.95 8.26 21.66
C VAL A 183 2.29 9.27 22.59
N PRO A 184 2.94 10.43 22.86
CA PRO A 184 2.35 11.48 23.69
C PRO A 184 1.25 12.22 22.94
N GLN A 185 0.45 13.00 23.67
CA GLN A 185 -0.58 13.84 23.04
C GLN A 185 0.03 15.07 22.33
N HIS A 186 1.19 15.52 22.80
CA HIS A 186 1.90 16.68 22.25
C HIS A 186 3.37 16.64 22.62
N ILE A 187 4.25 17.19 21.76
CA ILE A 187 5.67 17.43 22.05
C ILE A 187 5.88 18.94 22.20
N ALA A 188 6.09 19.39 23.45
CA ALA A 188 6.20 20.83 23.77
C ALA A 188 7.41 21.52 23.13
N HIS A 189 8.54 20.83 22.99
CA HIS A 189 9.78 21.39 22.43
C HIS A 189 9.76 21.39 20.90
N LEU A 190 9.75 22.55 20.28
CA LEU A 190 9.71 22.74 18.82
C LEU A 190 10.82 21.98 18.08
N THR A 191 12.05 21.96 18.61
CA THR A 191 13.18 21.24 17.99
C THR A 191 12.95 19.74 17.97
N TRP A 192 12.47 19.16 19.08
CA TRP A 192 12.16 17.72 19.14
C TRP A 192 10.96 17.37 18.29
N SER A 193 9.92 18.23 18.25
CA SER A 193 8.78 18.05 17.36
C SER A 193 9.23 18.03 15.90
N LEU A 194 10.04 18.99 15.45
CA LEU A 194 10.57 19.05 14.09
C LEU A 194 11.37 17.78 13.75
N LEU A 195 12.33 17.40 14.61
CA LEU A 195 13.18 16.23 14.38
C LEU A 195 12.34 14.94 14.29
N THR A 196 11.45 14.73 15.26
CA THR A 196 10.54 13.57 15.27
C THR A 196 9.71 13.48 14.01
N ASN A 197 9.08 14.59 13.63
CA ASN A 197 8.19 14.62 12.47
C ASN A 197 8.94 14.40 11.14
N VAL A 198 10.14 14.98 10.97
CA VAL A 198 10.97 14.73 9.77
C VAL A 198 11.44 13.28 9.72
N LEU A 199 11.84 12.69 10.83
CA LEU A 199 12.22 11.29 10.90
C LEU A 199 11.03 10.37 10.61
N LEU A 200 9.81 10.71 11.06
CA LEU A 200 8.58 9.99 10.69
C LEU A 200 8.30 10.08 9.18
N VAL A 201 8.49 11.25 8.57
CA VAL A 201 8.35 11.41 7.11
C VAL A 201 9.29 10.45 6.37
N LEU A 202 10.56 10.39 6.76
CA LEU A 202 11.52 9.44 6.16
C LEU A 202 11.12 7.98 6.42
N ALA A 203 10.73 7.66 7.66
CA ALA A 203 10.32 6.32 8.07
C ALA A 203 9.14 5.78 7.26
N VAL A 204 8.23 6.63 6.81
CA VAL A 204 7.05 6.22 6.03
C VAL A 204 7.29 6.28 4.52
N MET A 205 8.02 7.28 4.03
CA MET A 205 8.27 7.46 2.59
C MET A 205 9.17 6.38 2.02
N ILE A 206 10.18 5.95 2.79
CA ILE A 206 11.17 4.96 2.33
C ILE A 206 10.52 3.60 2.06
N PRO A 207 9.81 2.96 3.01
CA PRO A 207 9.13 1.68 2.75
C PRO A 207 7.96 1.81 1.76
N ALA A 208 7.28 2.97 1.71
CA ALA A 208 6.23 3.24 0.73
C ALA A 208 6.76 3.52 -0.68
N ALA A 209 8.08 3.39 -0.91
CA ALA A 209 8.73 3.58 -2.20
C ALA A 209 8.41 4.94 -2.85
N GLN A 210 8.37 6.01 -2.06
CA GLN A 210 8.14 7.34 -2.58
C GLN A 210 9.42 7.91 -3.19
N PHE A 211 9.28 8.81 -4.16
CA PHE A 211 10.44 9.52 -4.71
C PHE A 211 11.16 10.31 -3.61
N PRO A 212 12.50 10.21 -3.53
CA PRO A 212 13.46 9.54 -4.40
C PRO A 212 13.76 8.05 -4.06
N PHE A 213 13.08 7.44 -3.09
CA PHE A 213 13.38 6.11 -2.54
C PHE A 213 12.71 4.94 -3.28
N HIS A 214 12.11 5.17 -4.46
CA HIS A 214 11.24 4.21 -5.17
C HIS A 214 11.98 3.00 -5.79
N ARG A 215 13.30 3.05 -5.91
CA ARG A 215 14.10 2.07 -6.67
C ARG A 215 14.00 0.65 -6.17
N TRP A 216 14.00 0.45 -4.85
CA TRP A 216 13.88 -0.87 -4.28
C TRP A 216 12.61 -1.61 -4.76
N LEU A 217 11.52 -0.85 -4.94
CA LEU A 217 10.24 -1.41 -5.38
C LEU A 217 10.30 -1.81 -6.88
N ILE A 218 10.98 -1.04 -7.71
CA ILE A 218 11.19 -1.36 -9.13
C ILE A 218 12.07 -2.61 -9.29
N GLU A 219 13.16 -2.70 -8.54
CA GLU A 219 14.06 -3.88 -8.55
C GLU A 219 13.36 -5.15 -8.02
N SER A 220 12.38 -4.99 -7.12
CA SER A 220 11.65 -6.11 -6.51
C SER A 220 10.74 -6.90 -7.45
N VAL A 221 10.53 -6.45 -8.69
CA VAL A 221 9.71 -7.13 -9.71
C VAL A 221 10.20 -8.56 -10.01
N THR A 222 11.49 -8.82 -9.78
CA THR A 222 12.09 -10.15 -9.94
C THR A 222 11.58 -11.18 -8.93
N ALA A 223 10.94 -10.75 -7.84
CA ALA A 223 10.40 -11.64 -6.82
C ALA A 223 9.22 -12.48 -7.37
N PRO A 224 9.03 -13.71 -6.85
CA PRO A 224 7.85 -14.51 -7.18
C PRO A 224 6.55 -13.76 -6.90
N THR A 225 5.51 -14.03 -7.69
CA THR A 225 4.23 -13.33 -7.62
C THR A 225 3.61 -13.25 -6.22
N PRO A 226 3.60 -14.32 -5.37
CA PRO A 226 3.10 -14.20 -4.00
C PRO A 226 3.91 -13.24 -3.13
N VAL A 227 5.23 -13.19 -3.33
CA VAL A 227 6.12 -12.24 -2.62
C VAL A 227 5.79 -10.81 -3.04
N SER A 228 5.61 -10.57 -4.35
CA SER A 228 5.15 -9.27 -4.84
C SER A 228 3.79 -8.90 -4.27
N ALA A 229 2.85 -9.85 -4.15
CA ALA A 229 1.52 -9.60 -3.60
C ALA A 229 1.58 -9.12 -2.14
N ILE A 230 2.32 -9.81 -1.25
CA ILE A 230 2.41 -9.39 0.16
C ILE A 230 3.14 -8.06 0.34
N MET A 231 4.12 -7.79 -0.51
CA MET A 231 4.89 -6.55 -0.50
C MET A 231 4.02 -5.35 -0.89
N HIS A 232 3.35 -5.44 -2.05
CA HIS A 232 2.56 -4.34 -2.60
C HIS A 232 1.19 -4.15 -1.93
N ALA A 233 0.60 -5.21 -1.38
CA ALA A 233 -0.68 -5.15 -0.69
C ALA A 233 -0.55 -4.92 0.82
N GLY A 234 0.61 -5.20 1.41
CA GLY A 234 0.84 -5.13 2.85
C GLY A 234 1.88 -4.08 3.24
N ILE A 235 3.15 -4.34 2.96
CA ILE A 235 4.28 -3.62 3.57
C ILE A 235 4.37 -2.17 3.14
N VAL A 236 4.14 -1.85 1.85
CA VAL A 236 4.17 -0.46 1.37
C VAL A 236 3.09 0.42 2.00
N ASN A 237 2.04 -0.19 2.53
CA ASN A 237 0.92 0.49 3.19
C ASN A 237 1.23 0.94 4.63
N ALA A 238 2.32 0.47 5.23
CA ALA A 238 2.67 0.75 6.62
C ALA A 238 2.75 2.24 6.96
N GLY A 239 3.10 3.08 5.98
CA GLY A 239 3.17 4.53 6.16
C GLY A 239 1.85 5.13 6.63
N GLY A 240 0.72 4.70 6.08
CA GLY A 240 -0.60 5.14 6.51
C GLY A 240 -0.92 4.73 7.96
N VAL A 241 -0.55 3.51 8.35
CA VAL A 241 -0.76 3.02 9.73
C VAL A 241 0.12 3.79 10.72
N ILE A 242 1.41 3.94 10.42
CA ILE A 242 2.36 4.66 11.27
C ILE A 242 1.85 6.09 11.49
N LEU A 243 1.57 6.86 10.43
CA LEU A 243 1.11 8.24 10.56
C LEU A 243 -0.23 8.34 11.32
N THR A 244 -1.15 7.39 11.14
CA THR A 244 -2.40 7.34 11.90
C THR A 244 -2.13 7.13 13.40
N ARG A 245 -1.18 6.27 13.77
CA ARG A 245 -0.81 6.03 15.18
C ARG A 245 -0.08 7.22 15.80
N PHE A 246 0.72 7.94 15.02
CA PHE A 246 1.48 9.11 15.45
C PHE A 246 0.74 10.43 15.19
N ALA A 247 -0.53 10.38 14.75
CA ALA A 247 -1.33 11.57 14.46
C ALA A 247 -1.33 12.66 15.55
N PRO A 248 -1.38 12.32 16.86
CA PRO A 248 -1.36 13.33 17.92
C PRO A 248 -0.12 14.23 17.94
N ILE A 249 1.02 13.73 17.44
CA ILE A 249 2.29 14.46 17.45
C ILE A 249 2.80 14.83 16.05
N PHE A 250 2.07 14.41 15.00
CA PHE A 250 2.43 14.73 13.62
C PHE A 250 1.79 16.06 13.20
N ASP A 251 2.30 17.14 13.79
CA ASP A 251 1.74 18.48 13.74
C ASP A 251 2.69 19.56 13.18
N ASN A 252 3.96 19.20 12.90
CA ASN A 252 4.93 20.15 12.42
C ASN A 252 4.69 20.58 10.97
N GLY A 253 4.43 21.87 10.74
CA GLY A 253 4.07 22.42 9.42
C GLY A 253 5.12 22.18 8.32
N PHE A 254 6.42 22.16 8.67
CA PHE A 254 7.49 21.86 7.69
C PHE A 254 7.44 20.38 7.28
N ALA A 255 7.32 19.46 8.23
CA ALA A 255 7.25 18.02 7.95
C ALA A 255 5.98 17.66 7.15
N LEU A 256 4.83 18.26 7.51
CA LEU A 256 3.58 18.11 6.76
C LEU A 256 3.73 18.61 5.31
N SER A 257 4.38 19.76 5.11
CA SER A 257 4.65 20.32 3.79
C SER A 257 5.58 19.42 2.97
N LEU A 258 6.64 18.92 3.59
CA LEU A 258 7.60 18.01 2.97
C LEU A 258 6.90 16.72 2.50
N LEU A 259 6.11 16.10 3.38
CA LEU A 259 5.34 14.90 3.06
C LEU A 259 4.37 15.15 1.91
N LEU A 260 3.60 16.25 1.98
CA LEU A 260 2.57 16.60 1.01
C LEU A 260 3.15 16.83 -0.40
N ILE A 261 4.23 17.63 -0.49
CA ILE A 261 4.86 17.96 -1.78
C ILE A 261 5.52 16.73 -2.41
N LEU A 262 6.35 16.01 -1.64
CA LEU A 262 7.06 14.84 -2.17
C LEU A 262 6.10 13.70 -2.55
N SER A 263 5.03 13.52 -1.78
CA SER A 263 3.99 12.53 -2.12
C SER A 263 3.21 12.93 -3.37
N SER A 264 2.90 14.21 -3.56
CA SER A 264 2.25 14.71 -4.79
C SER A 264 3.12 14.51 -6.04
N ILE A 265 4.43 14.76 -5.92
CA ILE A 265 5.40 14.43 -6.99
C ILE A 265 5.40 12.93 -7.27
N SER A 266 5.40 12.10 -6.23
CA SER A 266 5.40 10.64 -6.35
C SER A 266 4.13 10.11 -7.02
N VAL A 267 2.97 10.73 -6.80
CA VAL A 267 1.71 10.43 -7.51
C VAL A 267 1.89 10.57 -9.02
N LEU A 268 2.48 11.68 -9.47
CA LEU A 268 2.70 11.94 -10.89
C LEU A 268 3.75 11.01 -11.50
N LEU A 269 4.90 10.85 -10.84
CA LEU A 269 5.97 9.98 -11.32
C LEU A 269 5.54 8.53 -11.39
N GLY A 270 4.88 8.03 -10.34
CA GLY A 270 4.36 6.66 -10.30
C GLY A 270 3.31 6.40 -11.39
N SER A 271 2.41 7.35 -11.62
CA SER A 271 1.43 7.28 -12.71
C SER A 271 2.12 7.28 -14.08
N GLY A 272 3.13 8.15 -14.28
CA GLY A 272 3.93 8.20 -15.50
C GLY A 272 4.66 6.88 -15.77
N ILE A 273 5.34 6.32 -14.76
CA ILE A 273 6.00 5.01 -14.87
C ILE A 273 4.99 3.93 -15.26
N SER A 274 3.82 3.89 -14.60
CA SER A 274 2.79 2.90 -14.90
C SER A 274 2.31 2.95 -16.35
N LEU A 275 2.26 4.14 -16.95
CA LEU A 275 1.78 4.34 -18.32
C LEU A 275 2.81 3.96 -19.39
N VAL A 276 4.11 4.11 -19.11
CA VAL A 276 5.17 3.88 -20.12
C VAL A 276 5.77 2.48 -20.07
N GLN A 277 5.62 1.76 -18.97
CA GLN A 277 6.18 0.41 -18.81
C GLN A 277 5.39 -0.62 -19.62
N VAL A 278 6.10 -1.51 -20.32
CA VAL A 278 5.51 -2.60 -21.11
C VAL A 278 5.24 -3.82 -20.22
N ASP A 279 6.11 -4.10 -19.26
CA ASP A 279 5.95 -5.20 -18.32
C ASP A 279 4.82 -4.93 -17.33
N TYR A 280 3.86 -5.87 -17.24
CA TYR A 280 2.68 -5.71 -16.40
C TYR A 280 3.00 -5.56 -14.90
N LYS A 281 3.98 -6.32 -14.39
CA LYS A 281 4.38 -6.17 -12.99
C LYS A 281 4.99 -4.79 -12.73
N ARG A 282 5.78 -4.25 -13.67
CA ARG A 282 6.33 -2.89 -13.57
C ARG A 282 5.25 -1.82 -13.66
N GLN A 283 4.21 -2.01 -14.48
CA GLN A 283 3.03 -1.14 -14.47
C GLN A 283 2.37 -1.13 -13.08
N LEU A 284 2.21 -2.31 -12.46
CA LEU A 284 1.66 -2.43 -11.11
C LEU A 284 2.53 -1.75 -10.06
N VAL A 285 3.87 -1.79 -10.21
CA VAL A 285 4.82 -1.08 -9.33
C VAL A 285 4.64 0.43 -9.43
N GLY A 286 4.63 0.99 -10.65
CA GLY A 286 4.37 2.41 -10.86
C GLY A 286 3.03 2.85 -10.27
N SER A 287 1.99 2.07 -10.51
CA SER A 287 0.67 2.31 -9.92
C SER A 287 0.67 2.21 -8.39
N THR A 288 1.48 1.33 -7.79
CA THR A 288 1.62 1.26 -6.31
C THR A 288 2.30 2.52 -5.77
N MET A 289 3.39 2.98 -6.38
CA MET A 289 4.07 4.21 -6.01
C MET A 289 3.10 5.41 -6.02
N SER A 290 2.29 5.54 -7.07
CA SER A 290 1.27 6.58 -7.19
C SER A 290 0.21 6.50 -6.10
N GLN A 291 -0.36 5.31 -5.87
CA GLN A 291 -1.42 5.11 -4.87
C GLN A 291 -0.92 5.31 -3.44
N MET A 292 0.29 4.88 -3.13
CA MET A 292 0.91 5.16 -1.82
C MET A 292 1.21 6.64 -1.64
N GLY A 293 1.64 7.33 -2.70
CA GLY A 293 1.77 8.79 -2.69
C GLY A 293 0.45 9.46 -2.33
N PHE A 294 -0.65 9.03 -2.94
CA PHE A 294 -1.97 9.56 -2.64
C PHE A 294 -2.42 9.26 -1.19
N MET A 295 -2.17 8.06 -0.68
CA MET A 295 -2.44 7.72 0.73
C MET A 295 -1.65 8.64 1.69
N LEU A 296 -0.38 8.92 1.39
CA LEU A 296 0.43 9.83 2.20
C LEU A 296 -0.02 11.29 2.10
N VAL A 297 -0.54 11.72 0.94
CA VAL A 297 -1.24 13.02 0.79
C VAL A 297 -2.44 13.10 1.74
N GLN A 298 -3.25 12.04 1.83
CA GLN A 298 -4.37 11.98 2.78
C GLN A 298 -3.89 12.13 4.23
N CYS A 299 -2.81 11.44 4.60
CA CYS A 299 -2.20 11.56 5.93
C CYS A 299 -1.67 12.99 6.19
N ALA A 300 -0.99 13.61 5.21
CA ALA A 300 -0.46 14.96 5.33
C ALA A 300 -1.57 16.02 5.49
N LEU A 301 -2.76 15.75 4.94
CA LEU A 301 -3.95 16.60 5.09
C LEU A 301 -4.76 16.28 6.36
N GLY A 302 -4.27 15.37 7.22
CA GLY A 302 -4.91 15.02 8.48
C GLY A 302 -6.11 14.07 8.36
N VAL A 303 -6.40 13.52 7.18
CA VAL A 303 -7.57 12.66 6.96
C VAL A 303 -7.18 11.19 7.05
N TYR A 304 -6.79 10.77 8.24
CA TYR A 304 -6.27 9.43 8.51
C TYR A 304 -7.30 8.31 8.28
N SER A 305 -8.60 8.57 8.54
CA SER A 305 -9.67 7.61 8.26
C SER A 305 -9.71 7.24 6.77
N ALA A 306 -9.63 8.23 5.88
CA ALA A 306 -9.58 8.00 4.44
C ALA A 306 -8.30 7.25 4.02
N ALA A 307 -7.15 7.54 4.65
CA ALA A 307 -5.90 6.83 4.40
C ALA A 307 -5.99 5.34 4.78
N ILE A 308 -6.65 5.00 5.90
CA ILE A 308 -6.86 3.60 6.32
C ILE A 308 -7.84 2.88 5.37
N ILE A 309 -8.93 3.53 4.95
CA ILE A 309 -9.85 2.95 3.96
C ILE A 309 -9.10 2.69 2.65
N HIS A 310 -8.32 3.68 2.19
CA HIS A 310 -7.48 3.55 0.99
C HIS A 310 -6.52 2.36 1.12
N LEU A 311 -5.82 2.24 2.24
CA LEU A 311 -4.89 1.15 2.53
C LEU A 311 -5.54 -0.23 2.33
N ILE A 312 -6.72 -0.44 2.91
CA ILE A 312 -7.43 -1.73 2.85
C ILE A 312 -7.87 -2.02 1.41
N LEU A 313 -8.56 -1.07 0.77
CA LEU A 313 -9.04 -1.24 -0.60
C LEU A 313 -7.89 -1.43 -1.59
N HIS A 314 -6.82 -0.64 -1.46
CA HIS A 314 -5.60 -0.78 -2.25
C HIS A 314 -4.94 -2.14 -2.04
N GLY A 315 -4.84 -2.61 -0.79
CA GLY A 315 -4.26 -3.92 -0.48
C GLY A 315 -5.02 -5.06 -1.13
N ILE A 316 -6.36 -5.08 -1.05
CA ILE A 316 -7.21 -6.08 -1.73
C ILE A 316 -7.01 -6.00 -3.25
N PHE A 317 -7.07 -4.80 -3.81
CA PHE A 317 -6.93 -4.57 -5.25
C PHE A 317 -5.56 -5.04 -5.77
N LYS A 318 -4.47 -4.65 -5.09
CA LYS A 318 -3.12 -5.03 -5.50
C LYS A 318 -2.84 -6.51 -5.32
N ALA A 319 -3.26 -7.12 -4.21
CA ALA A 319 -3.14 -8.56 -4.05
C ALA A 319 -3.81 -9.29 -5.23
N THR A 320 -5.04 -8.91 -5.57
CA THR A 320 -5.79 -9.51 -6.67
C THR A 320 -5.04 -9.37 -8.01
N LEU A 321 -4.57 -8.18 -8.35
CA LEU A 321 -3.88 -7.94 -9.62
C LEU A 321 -2.54 -8.68 -9.72
N PHE A 322 -1.76 -8.70 -8.63
CA PHE A 322 -0.50 -9.45 -8.62
C PHE A 322 -0.76 -10.95 -8.72
N LEU A 323 -1.67 -11.51 -7.94
CA LEU A 323 -2.00 -12.94 -7.99
C LEU A 323 -2.56 -13.38 -9.37
N GLN A 324 -3.21 -12.47 -10.10
CA GLN A 324 -3.73 -12.71 -11.45
C GLN A 324 -2.70 -12.42 -12.57
N SER A 325 -1.53 -11.86 -12.26
CA SER A 325 -0.56 -11.39 -13.27
C SER A 325 -0.12 -12.48 -14.26
N GLY A 326 -0.04 -13.74 -13.84
CA GLY A 326 0.30 -14.87 -14.72
C GLY A 326 -0.78 -15.23 -15.75
N SER A 327 -2.03 -14.77 -15.57
CA SER A 327 -3.14 -15.10 -16.47
C SER A 327 -3.30 -14.12 -17.65
N ILE A 328 -2.55 -13.02 -17.67
CA ILE A 328 -2.69 -11.93 -18.65
C ILE A 328 -2.28 -12.35 -20.05
N VAL A 329 -1.28 -13.23 -20.17
CA VAL A 329 -0.78 -13.71 -21.47
C VAL A 329 -1.87 -14.34 -22.35
N LYS A 330 -2.94 -14.84 -21.76
CA LYS A 330 -4.07 -15.47 -22.49
C LYS A 330 -5.21 -14.52 -22.90
N ARG A 331 -5.17 -13.23 -22.49
CA ARG A 331 -6.30 -12.29 -22.59
C ARG A 331 -6.18 -11.21 -23.68
N PHE A 332 -5.26 -11.33 -24.62
CA PHE A 332 -5.10 -10.35 -25.71
C PHE A 332 -6.15 -10.46 -26.82
N ASN A 333 -7.42 -10.51 -26.47
CA ASN A 333 -8.47 -10.06 -27.38
C ASN A 333 -8.76 -8.60 -27.03
N ILE A 334 -8.10 -7.67 -27.72
CA ILE A 334 -8.38 -6.24 -27.59
C ILE A 334 -9.84 -6.01 -28.01
N PRO A 335 -10.74 -5.61 -27.08
CA PRO A 335 -12.12 -5.33 -27.45
C PRO A 335 -12.11 -4.21 -28.51
N LYS A 336 -12.86 -4.42 -29.59
CA LYS A 336 -13.02 -3.38 -30.63
C LYS A 336 -13.64 -2.13 -29.99
N GLN A 337 -12.86 -1.06 -29.91
CA GLN A 337 -13.32 0.23 -29.37
C GLN A 337 -14.24 0.96 -30.36
N ALA A 338 -15.15 1.79 -29.86
CA ALA A 338 -15.95 2.68 -30.65
C ALA A 338 -15.08 3.76 -31.30
N SER A 339 -15.49 4.29 -32.46
CA SER A 339 -14.77 5.40 -33.11
C SER A 339 -14.83 6.66 -32.22
N ALA A 340 -13.85 7.54 -32.35
CA ALA A 340 -13.82 8.78 -31.56
C ALA A 340 -15.03 9.68 -31.85
N LYS A 341 -15.61 9.62 -33.08
CA LYS A 341 -16.82 10.37 -33.47
C LYS A 341 -18.06 9.82 -32.73
N ASP A 342 -18.21 8.49 -32.66
CA ASP A 342 -19.34 7.84 -31.97
C ASP A 342 -19.27 7.96 -30.45
N ALA A 343 -18.06 8.21 -29.91
CA ALA A 343 -17.83 8.38 -28.48
C ALA A 343 -17.99 9.82 -28.00
N TYR A 344 -17.97 10.83 -28.89
CA TYR A 344 -17.87 12.23 -28.50
C TYR A 344 -18.98 12.70 -27.54
N GLY A 345 -20.24 12.41 -27.83
CA GLY A 345 -21.35 12.77 -26.95
C GLY A 345 -21.26 12.12 -25.58
N TRP A 346 -20.79 10.85 -25.51
CA TRP A 346 -20.59 10.14 -24.26
C TRP A 346 -19.40 10.68 -23.45
N ILE A 347 -18.34 11.12 -24.13
CA ILE A 347 -17.20 11.77 -23.48
C ILE A 347 -17.63 13.10 -22.85
N VAL A 348 -18.41 13.91 -23.57
CA VAL A 348 -18.94 15.18 -23.03
C VAL A 348 -19.84 14.93 -21.83
N MET A 349 -20.74 13.96 -21.93
CA MET A 349 -21.63 13.57 -20.82
C MET A 349 -20.84 13.12 -19.59
N GLY A 350 -19.78 12.33 -19.78
CA GLY A 350 -18.88 11.91 -18.67
C GLY A 350 -18.18 13.09 -18.01
N ARG A 351 -17.77 14.10 -18.77
CA ARG A 351 -17.14 15.32 -18.21
C ARG A 351 -18.13 16.10 -17.35
N VAL A 352 -19.34 16.32 -17.87
CA VAL A 352 -20.41 17.03 -17.13
C VAL A 352 -20.74 16.27 -15.85
N LEU A 353 -20.92 14.95 -15.92
CA LEU A 353 -21.20 14.11 -14.76
C LEU A 353 -20.07 14.18 -13.72
N ALA A 354 -18.82 14.10 -14.16
CA ALA A 354 -17.66 14.18 -13.27
C ALA A 354 -17.60 15.53 -12.53
N ILE A 355 -17.88 16.63 -13.23
CA ILE A 355 -17.93 17.97 -12.61
C ILE A 355 -19.08 18.05 -11.61
N ILE A 356 -20.27 17.57 -11.97
CA ILE A 356 -21.44 17.58 -11.07
C ILE A 356 -21.17 16.77 -9.80
N VAL A 357 -20.64 15.55 -9.94
CA VAL A 357 -20.32 14.68 -8.80
C VAL A 357 -19.26 15.31 -7.90
N ALA A 358 -18.20 15.88 -8.49
CA ALA A 358 -17.17 16.58 -7.73
C ALA A 358 -17.72 17.80 -6.98
N PHE A 359 -18.59 18.58 -7.63
CA PHE A 359 -19.23 19.75 -7.01
C PHE A 359 -20.18 19.36 -5.88
N LEU A 360 -21.00 18.32 -6.09
CA LEU A 360 -21.91 17.80 -5.06
C LEU A 360 -21.12 17.24 -3.86
N PHE A 361 -20.05 16.50 -4.13
CA PHE A 361 -19.16 16.01 -3.07
C PHE A 361 -18.58 17.18 -2.26
N TRP A 362 -18.03 18.19 -2.93
CA TRP A 362 -17.48 19.38 -2.26
C TRP A 362 -18.53 20.17 -1.47
N MET A 363 -19.77 20.28 -1.98
CA MET A 363 -20.86 20.96 -1.27
C MET A 363 -21.36 20.18 -0.05
N SER A 364 -21.32 18.86 -0.08
CA SER A 364 -21.78 18.00 1.03
C SER A 364 -20.73 17.82 2.12
N SER A 365 -19.52 18.35 1.93
CA SER A 365 -18.40 18.19 2.84
C SER A 365 -18.08 19.49 3.58
N ASP A 366 -17.18 19.43 4.58
CA ASP A 366 -16.78 20.58 5.45
C ASP A 366 -15.94 21.66 4.72
N ARG A 367 -15.78 21.56 3.40
CA ARG A 367 -15.05 22.48 2.52
C ARG A 367 -13.57 22.68 2.89
N SER A 368 -12.95 21.67 3.49
CA SER A 368 -11.54 21.67 3.79
C SER A 368 -10.66 21.53 2.52
N ALA A 369 -9.36 21.84 2.65
CA ALA A 369 -8.42 21.69 1.55
C ALA A 369 -8.32 20.25 1.02
N TYR A 370 -8.50 19.27 1.91
CA TYR A 370 -8.55 17.86 1.54
C TYR A 370 -9.73 17.55 0.62
N GLU A 371 -10.88 18.12 0.90
CA GLU A 371 -12.12 17.83 0.15
C GLU A 371 -12.08 18.40 -1.26
N VAL A 372 -11.45 19.58 -1.44
CA VAL A 372 -11.16 20.10 -2.78
C VAL A 372 -10.28 19.14 -3.57
N LEU A 373 -9.20 18.65 -2.95
CA LEU A 373 -8.30 17.70 -3.59
C LEU A 373 -9.00 16.36 -3.87
N SER A 374 -9.77 15.87 -2.92
CA SER A 374 -10.57 14.63 -3.08
C SER A 374 -11.63 14.75 -4.17
N ALA A 375 -12.32 15.88 -4.26
CA ALA A 375 -13.27 16.18 -5.33
C ALA A 375 -12.61 16.15 -6.70
N LEU A 376 -11.43 16.74 -6.84
CA LEU A 376 -10.65 16.71 -8.09
C LEU A 376 -10.24 15.29 -8.50
N ILE A 377 -9.77 14.51 -7.54
CA ILE A 377 -9.36 13.11 -7.78
C ILE A 377 -10.57 12.23 -8.11
N LEU A 378 -11.68 12.44 -7.41
CA LEU A 378 -12.94 11.74 -7.68
C LEU A 378 -13.44 12.04 -9.09
N ALA A 379 -13.45 13.31 -9.50
CA ALA A 379 -13.81 13.73 -10.86
C ALA A 379 -12.92 13.07 -11.91
N TRP A 380 -11.61 13.08 -11.68
CA TRP A 380 -10.65 12.44 -12.58
C TRP A 380 -10.86 10.94 -12.70
N SER A 381 -11.00 10.25 -11.57
CA SER A 381 -11.24 8.80 -11.51
C SER A 381 -12.53 8.41 -12.22
N LEU A 382 -13.62 9.16 -11.98
CA LEU A 382 -14.90 8.95 -12.64
C LEU A 382 -14.79 9.17 -14.16
N LEU A 383 -14.07 10.23 -14.59
CA LEU A 383 -13.86 10.51 -16.01
C LEU A 383 -13.10 9.37 -16.71
N VAL A 384 -12.03 8.87 -16.10
CA VAL A 384 -11.25 7.76 -16.66
C VAL A 384 -12.09 6.49 -16.75
N SER A 385 -12.79 6.13 -15.68
CA SER A 385 -13.66 4.95 -15.64
C SER A 385 -14.80 5.05 -16.64
N TRP A 386 -15.43 6.22 -16.74
CA TRP A 386 -16.49 6.49 -17.71
C TRP A 386 -16.00 6.35 -19.15
N ASN A 387 -14.85 6.92 -19.47
CA ASN A 387 -14.28 6.81 -20.81
C ASN A 387 -14.00 5.34 -21.18
N GLN A 388 -13.43 4.57 -20.26
CA GLN A 388 -13.08 3.17 -20.54
C GLN A 388 -14.33 2.26 -20.63
N MET A 389 -15.29 2.43 -19.73
CA MET A 389 -16.40 1.50 -19.59
C MET A 389 -17.67 1.90 -20.35
N VAL A 390 -17.84 3.19 -20.65
CA VAL A 390 -19.05 3.72 -21.30
C VAL A 390 -18.73 4.39 -22.63
N ALA A 391 -17.90 5.43 -22.66
CA ALA A 391 -17.73 6.27 -23.86
C ALA A 391 -17.15 5.48 -25.05
N PHE A 392 -16.06 4.71 -24.82
CA PHE A 392 -15.42 3.89 -25.86
C PHE A 392 -15.97 2.48 -26.00
N SER A 393 -16.97 2.09 -25.20
CA SER A 393 -17.64 0.81 -25.36
C SER A 393 -18.48 0.75 -26.64
N LYS A 394 -18.43 -0.39 -27.35
CA LYS A 394 -19.17 -0.60 -28.57
C LYS A 394 -20.53 -1.24 -28.31
N GLY A 395 -21.61 -0.54 -28.71
CA GLY A 395 -22.97 -1.02 -28.56
C GLY A 395 -23.71 -0.53 -27.31
N ARG A 396 -25.05 -0.46 -27.38
CA ARG A 396 -25.93 0.03 -26.29
C ARG A 396 -25.82 -0.82 -25.00
N MET A 397 -25.79 -2.14 -25.15
CA MET A 397 -25.71 -3.06 -24.01
C MET A 397 -24.38 -2.93 -23.25
N ALA A 398 -23.25 -2.82 -23.96
CA ALA A 398 -21.94 -2.64 -23.31
C ALA A 398 -21.87 -1.34 -22.51
N ARG A 399 -22.42 -0.24 -23.03
CA ARG A 399 -22.52 1.04 -22.32
C ARG A 399 -23.43 0.95 -21.09
N LEU A 400 -24.59 0.29 -21.21
CA LEU A 400 -25.50 0.09 -20.09
C LEU A 400 -24.86 -0.73 -18.98
N VAL A 401 -24.17 -1.82 -19.32
CA VAL A 401 -23.39 -2.61 -18.35
C VAL A 401 -22.30 -1.77 -17.69
N GLY A 402 -21.58 -0.94 -18.46
CA GLY A 402 -20.57 -0.02 -17.92
C GLY A 402 -21.18 0.98 -16.92
N MET A 403 -22.31 1.59 -17.23
CA MET A 403 -23.01 2.50 -16.32
C MET A 403 -23.45 1.79 -15.03
N ILE A 404 -24.06 0.61 -15.14
CA ILE A 404 -24.49 -0.18 -13.98
C ILE A 404 -23.28 -0.52 -13.09
N LEU A 405 -22.15 -0.98 -13.67
CA LEU A 405 -20.96 -1.32 -12.92
C LEU A 405 -20.39 -0.10 -12.19
N ILE A 406 -20.29 1.07 -12.84
CA ILE A 406 -19.83 2.30 -12.20
C ILE A 406 -20.77 2.66 -11.04
N SER A 407 -22.08 2.59 -11.22
CA SER A 407 -23.06 2.89 -10.17
C SER A 407 -22.95 1.93 -8.97
N ILE A 408 -22.80 0.62 -9.22
CA ILE A 408 -22.62 -0.39 -8.17
C ILE A 408 -21.32 -0.12 -7.39
N VAL A 409 -20.21 0.10 -8.09
CA VAL A 409 -18.91 0.38 -7.44
C VAL A 409 -18.99 1.66 -6.61
N THR A 410 -19.61 2.72 -7.14
CA THR A 410 -19.80 3.97 -6.41
C THR A 410 -20.66 3.77 -5.16
N PHE A 411 -21.75 3.01 -5.27
CA PHE A 411 -22.63 2.71 -4.15
C PHE A 411 -21.92 1.90 -3.05
N ILE A 412 -21.18 0.85 -3.42
CA ILE A 412 -20.36 0.07 -2.49
C ILE A 412 -19.31 0.96 -1.82
N TYR A 413 -18.67 1.85 -2.59
CA TYR A 413 -17.68 2.80 -2.04
C TYR A 413 -18.30 3.71 -0.99
N ILE A 414 -19.46 4.32 -1.27
CA ILE A 414 -20.15 5.23 -0.35
C ILE A 414 -20.49 4.50 0.95
N ILE A 415 -21.09 3.31 0.89
CA ILE A 415 -21.45 2.52 2.08
C ILE A 415 -20.19 2.18 2.89
N THR A 416 -19.15 1.69 2.22
CA THR A 416 -17.90 1.31 2.87
C THR A 416 -17.22 2.53 3.51
N HIS A 417 -17.17 3.65 2.79
CA HIS A 417 -16.57 4.89 3.27
C HIS A 417 -17.29 5.41 4.52
N ASN A 418 -18.62 5.54 4.48
CA ASN A 418 -19.40 6.05 5.61
C ASN A 418 -19.25 5.13 6.83
N TYR A 419 -19.37 3.82 6.65
CA TYR A 419 -19.21 2.85 7.73
C TYR A 419 -17.84 2.95 8.42
N PHE A 420 -16.76 2.97 7.64
CA PHE A 420 -15.41 3.08 8.19
C PHE A 420 -15.12 4.46 8.74
N TYR A 421 -15.67 5.51 8.16
CA TYR A 421 -15.55 6.86 8.67
C TYR A 421 -16.14 6.94 10.07
N ASP A 422 -17.37 6.48 10.28
CA ASP A 422 -18.04 6.48 11.58
C ASP A 422 -17.29 5.62 12.62
N VAL A 423 -16.72 4.50 12.20
CA VAL A 423 -15.95 3.61 13.09
C VAL A 423 -14.61 4.22 13.49
N LEU A 424 -13.95 4.95 12.60
CA LEU A 424 -12.58 5.44 12.77
C LEU A 424 -12.50 6.90 13.24
N GLN A 425 -13.55 7.73 13.05
CA GLN A 425 -13.50 9.15 13.40
C GLN A 425 -13.10 9.41 14.85
N ASN A 426 -13.59 8.61 15.79
CA ASN A 426 -13.27 8.74 17.22
C ASN A 426 -11.79 8.36 17.56
N ILE A 427 -11.10 7.69 16.64
CA ILE A 427 -9.71 7.24 16.82
C ILE A 427 -8.73 8.19 16.13
N THR A 428 -9.22 8.97 15.16
CA THR A 428 -8.41 9.80 14.24
C THR A 428 -8.64 11.30 14.38
N THR A 429 -9.20 11.76 15.51
CA THR A 429 -9.67 13.15 15.73
C THR A 429 -8.57 14.21 15.84
N HIS A 430 -7.30 13.85 15.82
CA HIS A 430 -6.19 14.80 15.94
C HIS A 430 -5.65 15.20 14.56
N ALA A 431 -6.44 15.95 13.80
CA ALA A 431 -6.02 16.43 12.49
C ALA A 431 -5.39 17.82 12.59
N THR A 432 -4.10 17.92 12.39
CA THR A 432 -3.43 19.19 12.07
C THR A 432 -3.45 19.40 10.56
N THR A 433 -3.77 20.62 10.15
CA THR A 433 -3.78 20.99 8.73
C THR A 433 -2.40 21.52 8.33
N PRO A 434 -1.87 21.12 7.15
CA PRO A 434 -0.62 21.67 6.65
C PRO A 434 -0.78 23.15 6.30
N PRO A 435 0.34 23.91 6.21
CA PRO A 435 0.31 25.30 5.75
C PRO A 435 -0.41 25.44 4.41
N THR A 436 -1.29 26.41 4.28
CA THR A 436 -2.12 26.62 3.07
C THR A 436 -1.29 26.72 1.78
N ILE A 437 -0.11 27.34 1.87
CA ILE A 437 0.79 27.43 0.70
C ILE A 437 1.24 26.06 0.20
N SER A 438 1.49 25.10 1.09
CA SER A 438 1.89 23.73 0.71
C SER A 438 0.77 22.98 0.02
N VAL A 439 -0.48 23.22 0.43
CA VAL A 439 -1.67 22.66 -0.22
C VAL A 439 -1.80 23.24 -1.63
N ILE A 440 -1.68 24.55 -1.77
CA ILE A 440 -1.73 25.23 -3.09
C ILE A 440 -0.63 24.66 -4.00
N ILE A 441 0.60 24.55 -3.53
CA ILE A 441 1.71 23.98 -4.32
C ILE A 441 1.38 22.54 -4.77
N SER A 442 0.84 21.72 -3.90
CA SER A 442 0.48 20.32 -4.21
C SER A 442 -0.63 20.24 -5.23
N VAL A 443 -1.67 21.07 -5.11
CA VAL A 443 -2.75 21.18 -6.10
C VAL A 443 -2.21 21.62 -7.46
N VAL A 444 -1.33 22.63 -7.48
CA VAL A 444 -0.68 23.09 -8.72
C VAL A 444 0.16 21.98 -9.35
N ILE A 445 0.95 21.24 -8.56
CA ILE A 445 1.74 20.10 -9.05
C ILE A 445 0.82 19.06 -9.71
N LEU A 446 -0.27 18.67 -9.06
CA LEU A 446 -1.18 17.65 -9.58
C LEU A 446 -1.94 18.11 -10.82
N ILE A 447 -2.44 19.34 -10.84
CA ILE A 447 -3.13 19.91 -12.00
C ILE A 447 -2.16 20.04 -13.17
N PHE A 448 -0.98 20.65 -12.96
CA PHE A 448 0.03 20.83 -13.99
C PHE A 448 0.48 19.49 -14.56
N GLY A 449 0.79 18.52 -13.71
CA GLY A 449 1.17 17.17 -14.15
C GLY A 449 0.07 16.46 -14.94
N SER A 450 -1.19 16.63 -14.54
CA SER A 450 -2.33 16.07 -15.26
C SER A 450 -2.51 16.72 -16.63
N LEU A 451 -2.41 18.06 -16.72
CA LEU A 451 -2.47 18.80 -17.98
C LEU A 451 -1.30 18.43 -18.90
N LEU A 452 -0.09 18.32 -18.33
CA LEU A 452 1.10 17.88 -19.05
C LEU A 452 0.91 16.47 -19.63
N SER A 453 0.34 15.54 -18.86
CA SER A 453 0.09 14.19 -19.34
C SER A 453 -0.90 14.15 -20.53
N ILE A 454 -1.96 14.98 -20.48
CA ILE A 454 -2.91 15.12 -21.58
C ILE A 454 -2.24 15.73 -22.82
N TRP A 455 -1.44 16.78 -22.61
CA TRP A 455 -0.72 17.44 -23.69
C TRP A 455 0.27 16.49 -24.38
N VAL A 456 1.06 15.77 -23.59
CA VAL A 456 2.01 14.75 -24.05
C VAL A 456 1.30 13.64 -24.84
N ALA A 457 0.16 13.15 -24.33
CA ALA A 457 -0.63 12.12 -25.01
C ALA A 457 -1.17 12.57 -26.37
N ARG A 458 -1.42 13.87 -26.56
CA ARG A 458 -1.85 14.46 -27.84
C ARG A 458 -0.70 14.70 -28.82
N HIS A 459 0.52 14.95 -28.32
CA HIS A 459 1.70 15.29 -29.11
C HIS A 459 2.74 14.16 -29.16
N ARG A 460 2.29 12.92 -29.45
CA ARG A 460 3.11 11.70 -29.41
C ARG A 460 4.33 11.72 -30.35
N TYR A 461 4.33 12.57 -31.39
CA TYR A 461 5.41 12.70 -32.36
C TYR A 461 6.37 13.84 -32.03
N SER A 462 6.22 14.53 -30.89
CA SER A 462 7.08 15.65 -30.51
C SER A 462 8.40 15.16 -29.88
N LYS A 463 9.47 15.95 -30.00
CA LYS A 463 10.75 15.73 -29.33
C LYS A 463 10.57 15.67 -27.79
N THR A 464 9.72 16.55 -27.26
CA THR A 464 9.40 16.60 -25.82
C THR A 464 8.78 15.29 -25.33
N PHE A 465 7.86 14.72 -26.13
CA PHE A 465 7.31 13.39 -25.81
C PHE A 465 8.42 12.34 -25.74
N ALA A 466 9.30 12.27 -26.72
CA ALA A 466 10.37 11.27 -26.78
C ALA A 466 11.30 11.39 -25.56
N VAL A 467 11.71 12.61 -25.21
CA VAL A 467 12.59 12.85 -24.03
C VAL A 467 11.90 12.44 -22.73
N LEU A 468 10.66 12.87 -22.51
CA LEU A 468 9.90 12.55 -21.31
C LEU A 468 9.61 11.05 -21.22
N TYR A 469 9.25 10.42 -22.34
CA TYR A 469 9.00 8.99 -22.42
C TYR A 469 10.25 8.17 -22.03
N VAL A 470 11.40 8.47 -22.65
CA VAL A 470 12.67 7.78 -22.34
C VAL A 470 13.09 8.03 -20.89
N TRP A 471 12.92 9.24 -20.38
CA TRP A 471 13.22 9.57 -19.00
C TRP A 471 12.36 8.75 -18.01
N LEU A 472 11.03 8.66 -18.24
CA LEU A 472 10.12 7.86 -17.41
C LEU A 472 10.42 6.35 -17.51
N VAL A 473 10.76 5.85 -18.71
CA VAL A 473 11.19 4.46 -18.90
C VAL A 473 12.44 4.19 -18.06
N ASN A 474 13.47 5.03 -18.17
CA ASN A 474 14.71 4.88 -17.40
C ASN A 474 14.48 4.99 -15.88
N LEU A 475 13.54 5.83 -15.45
CA LEU A 475 13.17 5.95 -14.04
C LEU A 475 12.50 4.68 -13.50
N GLY A 476 11.72 4.00 -14.35
CA GLY A 476 10.99 2.77 -14.04
C GLY A 476 11.73 1.47 -14.41
N GLU A 477 12.96 1.54 -14.90
CA GLU A 477 13.77 0.35 -15.19
C GLU A 477 14.73 0.00 -14.07
N ALA A 478 14.95 -1.32 -13.90
CA ALA A 478 15.96 -1.84 -13.01
C ALA A 478 17.37 -1.49 -13.56
N ARG A 479 18.27 -1.07 -12.66
CA ARG A 479 19.67 -0.77 -13.06
C ARG A 479 20.53 -2.01 -13.29
N SER A 480 20.06 -3.18 -12.88
CA SER A 480 20.81 -4.42 -13.07
C SER A 480 20.98 -4.71 -14.58
N LYS A 481 22.13 -4.38 -15.11
CA LYS A 481 22.55 -4.68 -16.49
C LYS A 481 23.07 -6.10 -16.65
N ALA A 482 22.99 -6.94 -15.61
CA ALA A 482 23.53 -8.28 -15.66
C ALA A 482 22.60 -9.20 -16.47
N ILE A 483 23.10 -9.68 -17.59
CA ILE A 483 22.56 -10.89 -18.24
C ILE A 483 22.90 -12.04 -17.30
N GLU A 484 21.88 -12.67 -16.73
CA GLU A 484 22.07 -13.76 -15.79
C GLU A 484 21.90 -15.09 -16.50
N SER A 485 22.98 -15.89 -16.48
CA SER A 485 22.92 -17.32 -16.80
C SER A 485 22.75 -18.14 -15.53
N HIS A 486 22.11 -19.30 -15.62
CA HIS A 486 21.97 -20.21 -14.48
C HIS A 486 23.34 -20.53 -13.88
N PRO A 487 23.57 -20.45 -12.56
CA PRO A 487 24.88 -20.66 -11.95
C PRO A 487 25.51 -21.99 -12.28
N ASN A 488 24.72 -23.03 -12.54
CA ASN A 488 25.19 -24.35 -12.94
C ASN A 488 25.39 -24.49 -14.45
N TYR A 489 24.97 -23.52 -15.27
CA TYR A 489 25.12 -23.56 -16.71
C TYR A 489 26.60 -23.42 -17.10
N LEU A 490 27.28 -22.45 -16.48
CA LEU A 490 28.71 -22.22 -16.69
C LEU A 490 29.60 -23.35 -16.14
N LYS A 491 29.19 -23.99 -15.01
CA LYS A 491 29.92 -25.14 -14.47
C LYS A 491 29.90 -26.39 -15.36
N LYS A 492 28.97 -26.47 -16.29
CA LYS A 492 28.82 -27.59 -17.21
C LYS A 492 29.69 -27.44 -18.49
N TYR A 493 30.18 -26.22 -18.73
CA TYR A 493 30.96 -25.86 -19.90
C TYR A 493 32.36 -25.29 -19.57
N LEU A 494 32.69 -25.12 -18.27
CA LEU A 494 34.03 -24.92 -17.72
C LEU A 494 34.51 -26.17 -17.02
#